data_e8cdef576c3f5ca38b93187bcd1b0279
#
_entry.id   e8cdef576c3f5ca38b93187bcd1b0279
#
_cell.length_a   1.000
_cell.length_b   1.000
_cell.length_c   1.000
_cell.angle_alpha   90.00
_cell.angle_beta   90.00
_cell.angle_gamma   90.00
#
_symmetry.space_group_name_H-M   'P 1'
#
loop_
_entity.id
_entity.type
_entity.pdbx_description
1 polymer ?
#
loop_
_entity_poly.entity_id
_entity_poly.type
_entity_poly.pdbx_seq_one_letter_code
_entity_poly.pdbx_strand_id
1 'polypeptide(L)'
;MSAGTHVNAVGSSVPTAREVDGEAVRRARVFVDRRESAMHESGDLLAAIREGMIDESHISAELGEVLIGAAEGRRAPDEVTLFESLGLAVEDLAAAVFVDAAAREQGVGTAVTL
;
A
#
# COMPACT_ATOMS: atom_id res chain seq x y z
N MET A 1 15.29 -9.75 4.71
CA MET A 1 15.23 -8.26 4.71
C MET A 1 16.13 -7.75 5.83
N SER A 2 16.92 -6.72 5.55
CA SER A 2 17.79 -6.06 6.53
C SER A 2 16.96 -5.18 7.48
N ALA A 3 17.53 -4.85 8.64
CA ALA A 3 16.96 -3.84 9.54
C ALA A 3 16.78 -2.50 8.81
N GLY A 4 15.68 -1.81 9.06
CA GLY A 4 15.34 -0.53 8.44
C GLY A 4 14.81 -0.60 7.00
N THR A 5 14.70 -1.79 6.40
CA THR A 5 14.14 -1.95 5.05
C THR A 5 12.68 -1.45 5.01
N HIS A 6 12.33 -0.74 3.95
CA HIS A 6 10.95 -0.51 3.54
C HIS A 6 10.69 -1.24 2.22
N VAL A 7 9.57 -1.94 2.15
CA VAL A 7 9.12 -2.67 0.95
C VAL A 7 7.81 -2.06 0.47
N ASN A 8 7.72 -1.78 -0.82
CA ASN A 8 6.45 -1.51 -1.50
C ASN A 8 6.11 -2.74 -2.34
N ALA A 9 5.03 -3.44 -2.00
CA ALA A 9 4.49 -4.55 -2.75
C ALA A 9 3.20 -4.09 -3.46
N VAL A 10 3.16 -4.22 -4.77
CA VAL A 10 2.07 -3.68 -5.60
C VAL A 10 1.49 -4.70 -6.59
N GLY A 11 2.02 -5.92 -6.64
CA GLY A 11 1.64 -6.95 -7.64
C GLY A 11 0.69 -8.01 -7.10
N SER A 12 0.42 -8.08 -5.81
CA SER A 12 -0.44 -9.12 -5.21
C SER A 12 -1.92 -8.70 -5.08
N SER A 13 -2.43 -7.92 -6.02
CA SER A 13 -3.80 -7.37 -6.03
C SER A 13 -4.92 -8.38 -6.36
N VAL A 14 -4.59 -9.67 -6.37
CA VAL A 14 -5.58 -10.76 -6.47
C VAL A 14 -5.22 -11.87 -5.47
N PRO A 15 -6.22 -12.59 -4.88
CA PRO A 15 -6.00 -13.52 -3.76
C PRO A 15 -5.03 -14.68 -4.03
N THR A 16 -4.71 -14.94 -5.30
CA THR A 16 -3.79 -16.00 -5.74
C THR A 16 -2.41 -15.51 -6.14
N ALA A 17 -2.21 -14.19 -6.28
CA ALA A 17 -0.90 -13.61 -6.57
C ALA A 17 -0.04 -13.54 -5.30
N ARG A 18 1.29 -13.62 -5.46
CA ARG A 18 2.22 -13.51 -4.34
C ARG A 18 3.53 -12.88 -4.79
N GLU A 19 3.96 -11.82 -4.09
CA GLU A 19 5.25 -11.15 -4.30
C GLU A 19 6.21 -11.38 -3.13
N VAL A 20 5.67 -11.45 -1.90
CA VAL A 20 6.45 -11.64 -0.67
C VAL A 20 6.02 -12.90 0.07
N ASP A 21 6.95 -13.53 0.77
CA ASP A 21 6.64 -14.70 1.60
C ASP A 21 6.04 -14.31 2.96
N GLY A 22 5.41 -15.28 3.62
CA GLY A 22 4.77 -15.06 4.92
C GLY A 22 5.73 -14.63 6.02
N GLU A 23 7.00 -15.04 5.95
CA GLU A 23 8.03 -14.61 6.92
C GLU A 23 8.40 -13.13 6.70
N ALA A 24 8.45 -12.66 5.44
CA ALA A 24 8.65 -11.25 5.15
C ALA A 24 7.50 -10.40 5.68
N VAL A 25 6.25 -10.83 5.46
CA VAL A 25 5.05 -10.18 6.00
C VAL A 25 5.08 -10.16 7.53
N ARG A 26 5.34 -11.33 8.16
CA ARG A 26 5.37 -11.46 9.63
C ARG A 26 6.39 -10.54 10.30
N ARG A 27 7.54 -10.33 9.66
CA ARG A 27 8.64 -9.50 10.19
C ARG A 27 8.43 -8.01 10.00
N ALA A 28 7.56 -7.63 9.07
CA ALA A 28 7.33 -6.24 8.73
C ALA A 28 6.16 -5.66 9.55
N ARG A 29 6.25 -4.39 9.86
CA ARG A 29 5.09 -3.59 10.21
C ARG A 29 4.33 -3.26 8.93
N VAL A 30 3.10 -3.78 8.82
CA VAL A 30 2.32 -3.73 7.58
C VAL A 30 1.40 -2.53 7.54
N PHE A 31 1.45 -1.83 6.41
CA PHE A 31 0.53 -0.76 6.04
C PHE A 31 -0.16 -1.13 4.73
N VAL A 32 -1.38 -0.68 4.56
CA VAL A 32 -2.21 -0.94 3.38
C VAL A 32 -2.81 0.37 2.87
N ASP A 33 -3.24 0.39 1.62
CA ASP A 33 -4.04 1.48 1.08
C ASP A 33 -5.44 1.49 1.69
N ARG A 34 -6.10 0.30 1.78
CA ARG A 34 -7.39 0.11 2.45
C ARG A 34 -7.46 -1.27 3.08
N ARG A 35 -7.79 -1.31 4.35
CA ARG A 35 -7.89 -2.57 5.14
C ARG A 35 -8.92 -3.54 4.56
N GLU A 36 -10.08 -3.03 4.18
CA GLU A 36 -11.16 -3.85 3.61
C GLU A 36 -10.70 -4.54 2.32
N SER A 37 -10.08 -3.81 1.38
CA SER A 37 -9.54 -4.38 0.14
C SER A 37 -8.42 -5.38 0.43
N ALA A 38 -7.50 -5.04 1.32
CA ALA A 38 -6.38 -5.88 1.71
C ALA A 38 -6.83 -7.25 2.22
N MET A 39 -7.88 -7.30 3.04
CA MET A 39 -8.43 -8.53 3.60
C MET A 39 -9.21 -9.39 2.59
N HIS A 40 -9.54 -8.86 1.42
CA HIS A 40 -10.26 -9.60 0.39
C HIS A 40 -9.41 -9.93 -0.84
N GLU A 41 -8.42 -9.10 -1.13
CA GLU A 41 -7.73 -9.10 -2.42
C GLU A 41 -6.23 -9.34 -2.32
N SER A 42 -5.55 -8.91 -1.20
CA SER A 42 -4.10 -9.10 -1.09
C SER A 42 -3.71 -10.56 -1.01
N GLY A 43 -3.10 -11.07 -2.07
CA GLY A 43 -2.63 -12.45 -2.10
C GLY A 43 -1.51 -12.71 -1.09
N ASP A 44 -0.65 -11.74 -0.82
CA ASP A 44 0.43 -11.83 0.16
C ASP A 44 -0.11 -11.97 1.59
N LEU A 45 -1.02 -11.07 1.99
CA LEU A 45 -1.61 -11.10 3.33
C LEU A 45 -2.50 -12.33 3.54
N LEU A 46 -3.36 -12.63 2.58
CA LEU A 46 -4.23 -13.82 2.64
C LEU A 46 -3.41 -15.13 2.68
N ALA A 47 -2.30 -15.20 1.96
CA ALA A 47 -1.40 -16.35 2.04
C ALA A 47 -0.74 -16.46 3.42
N ALA A 48 -0.22 -15.36 3.96
CA ALA A 48 0.41 -15.34 5.28
C ALA A 48 -0.57 -15.72 6.41
N ILE A 49 -1.84 -15.29 6.30
CA ILE A 49 -2.92 -15.69 7.23
C ILE A 49 -3.21 -17.19 7.10
N ARG A 50 -3.39 -17.71 5.88
CA ARG A 50 -3.62 -19.16 5.65
C ARG A 50 -2.47 -20.03 6.15
N GLU A 51 -1.25 -19.53 6.09
CA GLU A 51 -0.04 -20.18 6.61
C GLU A 51 0.09 -20.08 8.14
N GLY A 52 -0.80 -19.33 8.80
CA GLY A 52 -0.75 -19.09 10.26
C GLY A 52 0.43 -18.23 10.71
N MET A 53 1.03 -17.48 9.81
CA MET A 53 2.16 -16.60 10.08
C MET A 53 1.73 -15.29 10.75
N ILE A 54 0.54 -14.80 10.40
CA ILE A 54 -0.08 -13.59 10.91
C ILE A 54 -1.60 -13.81 11.08
N ASP A 55 -2.25 -12.85 11.71
CA ASP A 55 -3.71 -12.68 11.70
C ASP A 55 -4.09 -11.28 11.20
N GLU A 56 -5.39 -10.99 11.13
CA GLU A 56 -5.91 -9.70 10.63
C GLU A 56 -5.42 -8.49 11.43
N SER A 57 -5.09 -8.67 12.72
CA SER A 57 -4.59 -7.59 13.59
C SER A 57 -3.16 -7.16 13.24
N HIS A 58 -2.46 -7.94 12.40
CA HIS A 58 -1.10 -7.62 11.96
C HIS A 58 -1.02 -6.39 11.06
N ILE A 59 -2.10 -6.03 10.36
CA ILE A 59 -2.17 -4.76 9.62
C ILE A 59 -2.17 -3.60 10.60
N SER A 60 -1.12 -2.79 10.56
CA SER A 60 -0.92 -1.69 11.53
C SER A 60 -1.84 -0.51 11.26
N ALA A 61 -1.90 -0.03 10.02
CA ALA A 61 -2.74 1.11 9.66
C ALA A 61 -2.98 1.17 8.13
N GLU A 62 -3.96 1.97 7.74
CA GLU A 62 -4.07 2.46 6.36
C GLU A 62 -3.08 3.61 6.14
N LEU A 63 -2.52 3.73 4.94
CA LEU A 63 -1.55 4.78 4.62
C LEU A 63 -2.15 6.18 4.83
N GLY A 64 -3.43 6.36 4.50
CA GLY A 64 -4.15 7.61 4.73
C GLY A 64 -4.17 8.03 6.20
N GLU A 65 -4.34 7.06 7.13
CA GLU A 65 -4.31 7.34 8.58
C GLU A 65 -2.93 7.84 9.04
N VAL A 66 -1.85 7.28 8.47
CA VAL A 66 -0.49 7.74 8.76
C VAL A 66 -0.26 9.15 8.23
N LEU A 67 -0.71 9.44 6.99
CA LEU A 67 -0.51 10.75 6.35
C LEU A 67 -1.21 11.89 7.09
N ILE A 68 -2.38 11.64 7.69
CA ILE A 68 -3.09 12.65 8.49
C ILE A 68 -2.71 12.64 9.98
N GLY A 69 -1.76 11.79 10.38
CA GLY A 69 -1.29 11.70 11.76
C GLY A 69 -2.24 10.97 12.73
N ALA A 70 -3.24 10.25 12.22
CA ALA A 70 -4.16 9.46 13.03
C ALA A 70 -3.56 8.12 13.48
N ALA A 71 -2.55 7.63 12.77
CA ALA A 71 -1.78 6.43 13.11
C ALA A 71 -0.28 6.67 13.00
N GLU A 72 0.50 5.92 13.79
CA GLU A 72 1.95 5.97 13.71
C GLU A 72 2.48 5.20 12.51
N GLY A 73 3.36 5.81 11.73
CA GLY A 73 4.16 5.15 10.70
C GLY A 73 5.29 4.29 11.28
N ARG A 74 6.48 4.37 10.72
CA ARG A 74 7.69 3.72 11.23
C ARG A 74 8.03 4.26 12.62
N ARG A 75 8.29 3.39 13.58
CA ARG A 75 8.56 3.73 14.99
C ARG A 75 10.05 3.82 15.31
N ALA A 76 10.88 3.05 14.59
CA ALA A 76 12.31 2.99 14.83
C ALA A 76 13.09 2.89 13.51
N PRO A 77 14.33 3.41 13.44
CA PRO A 77 15.13 3.37 12.21
C PRO A 77 15.41 1.95 11.68
N ASP A 78 15.45 0.96 12.55
CA ASP A 78 15.72 -0.44 12.24
C ASP A 78 14.44 -1.26 12.00
N GLU A 79 13.25 -0.68 12.21
CA GLU A 79 11.98 -1.37 11.95
C GLU A 79 11.81 -1.67 10.46
N VAL A 80 11.48 -2.92 10.14
CA VAL A 80 11.10 -3.31 8.77
C VAL A 80 9.64 -2.94 8.55
N THR A 81 9.36 -2.26 7.44
CA THR A 81 8.00 -1.86 7.08
C THR A 81 7.64 -2.37 5.69
N LEU A 82 6.39 -2.77 5.51
CA LEU A 82 5.81 -3.21 4.24
C LEU A 82 4.57 -2.37 3.96
N PHE A 83 4.52 -1.75 2.80
CA PHE A 83 3.31 -1.16 2.25
C PHE A 83 2.77 -2.09 1.17
N GLU A 84 1.56 -2.57 1.40
CA GLU A 84 0.83 -3.44 0.48
C GLU A 84 -0.20 -2.60 -0.25
N SER A 85 0.08 -2.29 -1.50
CA SER A 85 -0.80 -1.46 -2.34
C SER A 85 -1.57 -2.33 -3.32
N LEU A 86 -2.89 -2.24 -3.24
CA LEU A 86 -3.81 -2.91 -4.17
C LEU A 86 -4.36 -1.92 -5.22
N GLY A 87 -4.15 -0.62 -4.97
CA GLY A 87 -4.67 0.47 -5.79
C GLY A 87 -6.10 0.85 -5.44
N LEU A 88 -6.34 2.13 -5.36
CA LEU A 88 -7.68 2.69 -5.14
C LEU A 88 -8.02 3.65 -6.28
N ALA A 89 -9.19 3.52 -6.89
CA ALA A 89 -9.64 4.41 -7.96
C ALA A 89 -9.63 5.91 -7.56
N VAL A 90 -9.77 6.21 -6.27
CA VAL A 90 -9.65 7.59 -5.77
C VAL A 90 -8.24 8.14 -5.87
N GLU A 91 -7.21 7.28 -5.82
CA GLU A 91 -5.80 7.69 -6.00
C GLU A 91 -5.55 8.09 -7.44
N ASP A 92 -6.06 7.33 -8.41
CA ASP A 92 -6.01 7.66 -9.84
C ASP A 92 -6.71 8.98 -10.13
N LEU A 93 -7.90 9.19 -9.54
CA LEU A 93 -8.63 10.44 -9.67
C LEU A 93 -7.85 11.63 -9.10
N ALA A 94 -7.27 11.47 -7.90
CA ALA A 94 -6.46 12.51 -7.27
C ALA A 94 -5.22 12.84 -8.12
N ALA A 95 -4.53 11.82 -8.64
CA ALA A 95 -3.39 11.99 -9.53
C ALA A 95 -3.79 12.70 -10.83
N ALA A 96 -4.91 12.32 -11.45
CA ALA A 96 -5.41 12.96 -12.66
C ALA A 96 -5.75 14.44 -12.44
N VAL A 97 -6.42 14.76 -11.34
CA VAL A 97 -6.72 16.17 -10.96
C VAL A 97 -5.44 16.98 -10.77
N PHE A 98 -4.47 16.42 -10.06
CA PHE A 98 -3.18 17.07 -9.82
C PHE A 98 -2.42 17.32 -11.14
N VAL A 99 -2.34 16.31 -12.01
CA VAL A 99 -1.64 16.41 -13.31
C VAL A 99 -2.33 17.41 -14.24
N ASP A 100 -3.67 17.41 -14.33
CA ASP A 100 -4.41 18.38 -15.13
C ASP A 100 -4.16 19.82 -14.65
N ALA A 101 -4.22 20.05 -13.35
CA ALA A 101 -3.95 21.37 -12.77
C ALA A 101 -2.51 21.85 -13.07
N ALA A 102 -1.52 20.98 -12.86
CA ALA A 102 -0.12 21.30 -13.12
C ALA A 102 0.16 21.53 -14.62
N ALA A 103 -0.48 20.76 -15.51
CA ALA A 103 -0.35 20.92 -16.95
C ALA A 103 -0.91 22.28 -17.42
N ARG A 104 -2.06 22.68 -16.87
CA ARG A 104 -2.66 24.00 -17.16
C ARG A 104 -1.77 25.14 -16.70
N GLU A 105 -1.23 25.06 -15.48
CA GLU A 105 -0.33 26.07 -14.91
C GLU A 105 0.96 26.22 -15.74
N GLN A 106 1.53 25.11 -16.20
CA GLN A 106 2.76 25.09 -16.99
C GLN A 106 2.54 25.32 -18.49
N GLY A 107 1.31 25.36 -18.96
CA GLY A 107 0.98 25.53 -20.38
C GLY A 107 1.40 24.34 -21.24
N VAL A 108 1.42 23.13 -20.67
CA VAL A 108 1.80 21.87 -21.37
C VAL A 108 0.58 21.01 -21.66
N GLY A 109 0.72 20.12 -22.65
CA GLY A 109 -0.37 19.26 -23.10
C GLY A 109 -1.20 19.88 -24.22
N THR A 110 -2.19 19.13 -24.70
CA THR A 110 -3.13 19.53 -25.75
C THR A 110 -4.55 19.30 -25.29
N ALA A 111 -5.36 20.36 -25.27
CA ALA A 111 -6.79 20.25 -25.02
C ALA A 111 -7.49 19.61 -26.22
N VAL A 112 -8.26 18.58 -25.99
CA VAL A 112 -9.10 17.92 -27.00
C VAL A 112 -10.57 18.01 -26.59
N THR A 113 -11.44 18.10 -27.58
CA THR A 113 -12.89 18.01 -27.39
C THR A 113 -13.32 16.62 -27.78
N LEU A 114 -14.03 15.93 -26.89
CA LEU A 114 -14.58 14.57 -27.12
C LEU A 114 -15.99 14.66 -27.70
#